data_12f7d854322d62542c7f166023f37d97
#
_entry.id   12f7d854322d62542c7f166023f37d97
#
_cell.length_a   1.000
_cell.length_b   1.000
_cell.length_c   1.000
_cell.angle_alpha   90.00
_cell.angle_beta   90.00
_cell.angle_gamma   90.00
#
_symmetry.space_group_name_H-M   'P 1'
#
loop_
_entity.id
_entity.type
_entity.pdbx_description
1 polymer ?
#
loop_
_entity_poly.entity_id
_entity_poly.type
_entity_poly.pdbx_seq_one_letter_code
_entity_poly.pdbx_strand_id
1 'polypeptide(L)'
;GSAVVAETSPFNPGPEYRSLWSTLDIEKANAMLDAIGLDKKDADGFRLRTDNGERLVLEIDPIPAFINFTQIAELVKEDWKEIGIDVNVVESERSLVEQKRNSNQLQIFLWQNDGTDELFLYPYHAIPVDPTSGTGPAFGAWYASGGKSEMSIEPTDPKVKEVLDLFTLGLRSTPEERIAIGQEIWKIATDEVWTIGTVGQSGAFMGVRVVNNDMGNIPSRVFNIQAGQTPNIARPATFFYQNPDEHK
;
A
#
# COMPACT_ATOMS: atom_id res chain seq x y z
N GLY A 1 -9.88 5.64 1.91
CA GLY A 1 -10.32 5.10 0.62
C GLY A 1 -9.58 3.85 0.22
N SER A 2 -9.90 3.33 -0.94
CA SER A 2 -9.28 2.13 -1.48
C SER A 2 -7.82 2.37 -1.88
N ALA A 3 -6.97 1.40 -1.61
CA ALA A 3 -5.58 1.34 -2.08
C ALA A 3 -5.40 0.36 -3.25
N VAL A 4 -6.49 0.00 -3.93
CA VAL A 4 -6.47 -0.94 -5.06
C VAL A 4 -5.55 -0.45 -6.19
N VAL A 5 -4.94 -1.38 -6.89
CA VAL A 5 -4.10 -1.11 -8.06
C VAL A 5 -4.88 -0.37 -9.17
N ALA A 6 -4.15 0.40 -9.99
CA ALA A 6 -4.73 1.19 -11.08
C ALA A 6 -5.60 0.34 -12.02
N GLU A 7 -6.67 0.95 -12.55
CA GLU A 7 -7.61 0.29 -13.51
C GLU A 7 -6.92 -0.22 -14.78
N THR A 8 -5.77 0.34 -15.13
CA THR A 8 -4.97 -0.12 -16.28
C THR A 8 -4.14 -1.37 -16.01
N SER A 9 -4.04 -1.79 -14.74
CA SER A 9 -3.36 -3.04 -14.39
C SER A 9 -4.25 -4.25 -14.72
N PRO A 10 -3.69 -5.33 -15.26
CA PRO A 10 -4.46 -6.57 -15.44
C PRO A 10 -4.92 -7.21 -14.12
N PHE A 11 -4.27 -6.84 -13.02
CA PHE A 11 -4.60 -7.33 -11.68
C PHE A 11 -5.70 -6.51 -10.98
N ASN A 12 -6.23 -5.45 -11.63
CA ASN A 12 -7.35 -4.71 -11.05
C ASN A 12 -8.60 -5.60 -10.98
N PRO A 13 -9.22 -5.75 -9.79
CA PRO A 13 -10.33 -6.68 -9.60
C PRO A 13 -11.68 -6.18 -10.13
N GLY A 14 -11.77 -4.87 -10.42
CA GLY A 14 -12.99 -4.24 -10.92
C GLY A 14 -13.14 -2.79 -10.49
N PRO A 15 -13.94 -2.00 -11.19
CA PRO A 15 -14.09 -0.56 -10.94
C PRO A 15 -14.73 -0.25 -9.59
N GLU A 16 -15.54 -1.15 -9.03
CA GLU A 16 -16.17 -1.02 -7.71
C GLU A 16 -15.15 -0.94 -6.58
N TYR A 17 -14.01 -1.59 -6.71
CA TYR A 17 -12.94 -1.57 -5.70
C TYR A 17 -12.24 -0.22 -5.60
N ARG A 18 -12.32 0.61 -6.63
CA ARG A 18 -11.71 1.95 -6.62
C ARG A 18 -12.32 2.88 -5.58
N SER A 19 -13.65 2.82 -5.42
CA SER A 19 -14.41 3.68 -4.49
C SER A 19 -14.75 3.01 -3.17
N LEU A 20 -14.28 1.79 -2.96
CA LEU A 20 -14.52 1.05 -1.74
C LEU A 20 -13.95 1.82 -0.53
N TRP A 21 -14.75 1.94 0.54
CA TRP A 21 -14.39 2.67 1.77
C TRP A 21 -14.02 4.16 1.57
N SER A 22 -14.47 4.79 0.48
CA SER A 22 -14.12 6.19 0.16
C SER A 22 -15.19 7.20 0.60
N THR A 23 -16.31 6.76 1.14
CA THR A 23 -17.37 7.64 1.64
C THR A 23 -17.06 8.04 3.08
N LEU A 24 -17.07 9.35 3.37
CA LEU A 24 -17.00 9.86 4.73
C LEU A 24 -18.33 9.57 5.44
N ASP A 25 -18.28 8.75 6.47
CA ASP A 25 -19.46 8.35 7.26
C ASP A 25 -19.06 8.23 8.75
N ILE A 26 -19.08 9.36 9.44
CA ILE A 26 -18.70 9.48 10.86
C ILE A 26 -19.63 8.65 11.76
N GLU A 27 -20.93 8.60 11.46
CA GLU A 27 -21.89 7.83 12.23
C GLU A 27 -21.59 6.33 12.15
N LYS A 28 -21.40 5.82 10.94
CA LYS A 28 -21.03 4.43 10.70
C LYS A 28 -19.69 4.09 11.34
N ALA A 29 -18.69 4.95 11.22
CA ALA A 29 -17.37 4.75 11.82
C ALA A 29 -17.48 4.64 13.35
N ASN A 30 -18.23 5.53 14.01
CA ASN A 30 -18.46 5.44 15.44
C ASN A 30 -19.21 4.13 15.81
N ALA A 31 -20.25 3.75 15.08
CA ALA A 31 -20.98 2.51 15.33
C ALA A 31 -20.09 1.26 15.18
N MET A 32 -19.19 1.24 14.20
CA MET A 32 -18.23 0.15 14.02
C MET A 32 -17.22 0.06 15.17
N LEU A 33 -16.71 1.20 15.65
CA LEU A 33 -15.80 1.26 16.80
C LEU A 33 -16.50 0.82 18.10
N ASP A 34 -17.77 1.23 18.29
CA ASP A 34 -18.56 0.80 19.43
C ASP A 34 -18.82 -0.72 19.41
N ALA A 35 -19.08 -1.28 18.21
CA ALA A 35 -19.34 -2.71 18.03
C ALA A 35 -18.15 -3.61 18.39
N ILE A 36 -16.93 -3.11 18.27
CA ILE A 36 -15.71 -3.82 18.69
C ILE A 36 -15.30 -3.55 20.14
N GLY A 37 -16.15 -2.85 20.93
CA GLY A 37 -15.95 -2.60 22.35
C GLY A 37 -15.20 -1.30 22.68
N LEU A 38 -14.92 -0.45 21.70
CA LEU A 38 -14.32 0.88 21.91
C LEU A 38 -15.40 1.95 22.17
N ASP A 39 -16.46 1.61 22.91
CA ASP A 39 -17.63 2.47 23.18
C ASP A 39 -17.42 3.49 24.30
N LYS A 40 -16.40 3.29 25.16
CA LYS A 40 -16.10 4.21 26.26
C LYS A 40 -15.15 5.31 25.81
N LYS A 41 -15.46 6.54 26.28
CA LYS A 41 -14.64 7.72 26.00
C LYS A 41 -14.23 8.42 27.30
N ASP A 42 -13.08 9.09 27.27
CA ASP A 42 -12.63 9.96 28.37
C ASP A 42 -13.34 11.33 28.34
N ALA A 43 -12.95 12.23 29.27
CA ALA A 43 -13.52 13.56 29.39
C ALA A 43 -13.28 14.47 28.17
N ASP A 44 -12.23 14.17 27.38
CA ASP A 44 -11.86 14.91 26.18
C ASP A 44 -12.56 14.33 24.92
N GLY A 45 -13.29 13.22 25.04
CA GLY A 45 -14.02 12.56 23.97
C GLY A 45 -13.22 11.49 23.23
N PHE A 46 -12.02 11.15 23.68
CA PHE A 46 -11.22 10.09 23.09
C PHE A 46 -11.59 8.72 23.64
N ARG A 47 -11.57 7.70 22.77
CA ARG A 47 -11.91 6.31 23.09
C ARG A 47 -10.88 5.68 24.03
N LEU A 48 -11.37 4.80 24.88
CA LEU A 48 -10.55 4.05 25.82
C LEU A 48 -10.29 2.64 25.29
N ARG A 49 -9.08 2.16 25.53
CA ARG A 49 -8.67 0.79 25.22
C ARG A 49 -9.46 -0.22 26.05
N THR A 50 -9.75 -1.36 25.46
CA THR A 50 -10.52 -2.43 26.11
C THR A 50 -9.70 -3.26 27.09
N ASP A 51 -8.37 -3.27 26.92
CA ASP A 51 -7.45 -4.08 27.71
C ASP A 51 -7.03 -3.44 29.06
N ASN A 52 -6.89 -2.11 29.08
CA ASN A 52 -6.39 -1.40 30.26
C ASN A 52 -7.21 -0.16 30.66
N GLY A 53 -8.16 0.26 29.83
CA GLY A 53 -8.98 1.45 30.08
C GLY A 53 -8.29 2.79 29.89
N GLU A 54 -7.07 2.82 29.40
CA GLU A 54 -6.37 4.04 29.03
C GLU A 54 -6.84 4.59 27.68
N ARG A 55 -6.53 5.86 27.40
CA ARG A 55 -6.82 6.48 26.10
C ARG A 55 -6.21 5.66 24.95
N LEU A 56 -6.99 5.40 23.91
CA LEU A 56 -6.50 4.81 22.68
C LEU A 56 -5.70 5.86 21.90
N VAL A 57 -4.39 5.70 21.89
CA VAL A 57 -3.47 6.52 21.11
C VAL A 57 -2.81 5.66 20.06
N LEU A 58 -2.89 6.09 18.79
CA LEU A 58 -2.19 5.45 17.68
C LEU A 58 -0.98 6.31 17.29
N GLU A 59 0.13 5.67 16.96
CA GLU A 59 1.33 6.35 16.48
C GLU A 59 1.46 6.22 14.96
N ILE A 60 1.68 7.36 14.30
CA ILE A 60 2.01 7.43 12.88
C ILE A 60 3.43 7.99 12.78
N ASP A 61 4.31 7.23 12.12
CA ASP A 61 5.71 7.62 11.89
C ASP A 61 5.94 8.03 10.42
N PRO A 62 5.68 9.28 10.04
CA PRO A 62 5.97 9.76 8.69
C PRO A 62 7.46 9.97 8.48
N ILE A 63 7.89 9.81 7.23
CA ILE A 63 9.27 10.05 6.78
C ILE A 63 9.30 11.33 5.96
N PRO A 64 10.26 12.26 6.16
CA PRO A 64 10.41 13.44 5.32
C PRO A 64 11.04 13.10 3.97
N ALA A 65 10.28 12.44 3.07
CA ALA A 65 10.76 12.00 1.77
C ALA A 65 9.68 12.08 0.69
N PHE A 66 10.05 12.46 -0.52
CA PHE A 66 9.24 12.54 -1.74
C PHE A 66 8.04 13.49 -1.68
N ILE A 67 7.12 13.29 -0.75
CA ILE A 67 5.95 14.14 -0.49
C ILE A 67 5.89 14.48 1.00
N ASN A 68 5.06 15.44 1.37
CA ASN A 68 4.91 15.82 2.76
C ASN A 68 4.00 14.83 3.52
N PHE A 69 4.54 13.67 3.87
CA PHE A 69 3.81 12.65 4.62
C PHE A 69 3.41 13.13 6.02
N THR A 70 4.20 14.00 6.64
CA THR A 70 3.89 14.57 7.96
C THR A 70 2.60 15.38 7.90
N GLN A 71 2.43 16.20 6.87
CA GLN A 71 1.19 16.94 6.69
C GLN A 71 -0.02 16.03 6.45
N ILE A 72 0.17 14.94 5.72
CA ILE A 72 -0.89 13.92 5.54
C ILE A 72 -1.24 13.27 6.88
N ALA A 73 -0.25 12.91 7.69
CA ALA A 73 -0.48 12.33 9.02
C ALA A 73 -1.25 13.29 9.95
N GLU A 74 -0.92 14.59 9.92
CA GLU A 74 -1.65 15.59 10.70
C GLU A 74 -3.10 15.76 10.23
N LEU A 75 -3.39 15.66 8.94
CA LEU A 75 -4.77 15.65 8.43
C LEU A 75 -5.52 14.40 8.90
N VAL A 76 -4.93 13.22 8.83
CA VAL A 76 -5.51 11.97 9.34
C VAL A 76 -5.80 12.07 10.83
N LYS A 77 -4.91 12.68 11.60
CA LYS A 77 -5.09 12.93 13.03
C LYS A 77 -6.33 13.76 13.31
N GLU A 78 -6.55 14.85 12.56
CA GLU A 78 -7.73 15.71 12.73
C GLU A 78 -9.02 14.95 12.35
N ASP A 79 -9.00 14.18 11.26
CA ASP A 79 -10.14 13.36 10.84
C ASP A 79 -10.48 12.27 11.87
N TRP A 80 -9.49 11.59 12.43
CA TRP A 80 -9.69 10.51 13.39
C TRP A 80 -10.11 11.00 14.77
N LYS A 81 -9.78 12.24 15.11
CA LYS A 81 -10.29 12.89 16.32
C LYS A 81 -11.81 12.99 16.34
N GLU A 82 -12.46 13.17 15.19
CA GLU A 82 -13.92 13.24 15.08
C GLU A 82 -14.60 11.93 15.51
N ILE A 83 -13.90 10.81 15.39
CA ILE A 83 -14.38 9.49 15.83
C ILE A 83 -13.82 9.05 17.18
N GLY A 84 -13.06 9.93 17.84
CA GLY A 84 -12.50 9.72 19.17
C GLY A 84 -11.22 8.90 19.21
N ILE A 85 -10.46 8.83 18.12
CA ILE A 85 -9.13 8.20 18.11
C ILE A 85 -8.08 9.30 18.24
N ASP A 86 -7.22 9.21 19.27
CA ASP A 86 -6.07 10.09 19.43
C ASP A 86 -4.89 9.60 18.58
N VAL A 87 -4.15 10.53 17.98
CA VAL A 87 -3.03 10.19 17.09
C VAL A 87 -1.78 10.97 17.51
N ASN A 88 -0.69 10.25 17.67
CA ASN A 88 0.63 10.81 17.86
C ASN A 88 1.40 10.75 16.54
N VAL A 89 1.78 11.92 16.00
CA VAL A 89 2.56 12.00 14.76
C VAL A 89 4.02 12.21 15.13
N VAL A 90 4.88 11.26 14.77
CA VAL A 90 6.33 11.27 15.12
C VAL A 90 7.15 11.21 13.84
N GLU A 91 7.43 12.37 13.24
CA GLU A 91 8.33 12.43 12.09
C GLU A 91 9.71 11.91 12.47
N SER A 92 10.22 10.96 11.70
CA SER A 92 11.49 10.32 11.96
C SER A 92 12.30 10.12 10.68
N GLU A 93 13.61 10.05 10.84
CA GLU A 93 14.55 9.67 9.78
C GLU A 93 14.15 8.32 9.14
N ARG A 94 14.30 8.22 7.83
CA ARG A 94 13.91 7.03 7.06
C ARG A 94 14.53 5.75 7.61
N SER A 95 15.82 5.77 7.92
CA SER A 95 16.54 4.61 8.47
C SER A 95 15.95 4.11 9.79
N LEU A 96 15.51 5.03 10.65
CA LEU A 96 14.87 4.68 11.93
C LEU A 96 13.48 4.07 11.70
N VAL A 97 12.67 4.66 10.83
CA VAL A 97 11.33 4.12 10.51
C VAL A 97 11.45 2.72 9.88
N GLU A 98 12.40 2.52 8.95
CA GLU A 98 12.66 1.21 8.37
C GLU A 98 13.12 0.18 9.43
N GLN A 99 13.94 0.59 10.39
CA GLN A 99 14.34 -0.28 11.51
C GLN A 99 13.13 -0.63 12.40
N LYS A 100 12.30 0.35 12.78
CA LYS A 100 11.06 0.11 13.54
C LYS A 100 10.13 -0.86 12.78
N ARG A 101 9.95 -0.66 11.48
CA ARG A 101 9.14 -1.56 10.63
C ARG A 101 9.68 -2.98 10.65
N ASN A 102 10.95 -3.17 10.35
CA ASN A 102 11.58 -4.48 10.27
C ASN A 102 11.61 -5.22 11.63
N SER A 103 11.56 -4.48 12.75
CA SER A 103 11.47 -5.03 14.10
C SER A 103 10.03 -5.11 14.64
N ASN A 104 9.02 -4.90 13.79
CA ASN A 104 7.60 -4.91 14.17
C ASN A 104 7.24 -3.96 15.32
N GLN A 105 7.90 -2.79 15.36
CA GLN A 105 7.68 -1.74 16.37
C GLN A 105 6.86 -0.56 15.81
N LEU A 106 6.50 -0.61 14.54
CA LEU A 106 5.75 0.43 13.86
C LEU A 106 4.25 0.09 13.90
N GLN A 107 3.41 1.05 14.28
CA GLN A 107 1.96 0.86 14.25
C GLN A 107 1.38 1.21 12.89
N ILE A 108 1.67 2.41 12.39
CA ILE A 108 1.15 2.91 11.11
C ILE A 108 2.30 3.46 10.28
N PHE A 109 2.42 2.95 9.07
CA PHE A 109 3.41 3.35 8.10
C PHE A 109 2.77 4.14 6.96
N LEU A 110 3.32 5.30 6.64
CA LEU A 110 2.90 6.12 5.51
C LEU A 110 3.91 6.02 4.38
N TRP A 111 3.42 5.63 3.20
CA TRP A 111 4.26 5.52 2.01
C TRP A 111 3.44 5.72 0.73
N GLN A 112 4.15 5.89 -0.38
CA GLN A 112 3.55 5.83 -1.71
C GLN A 112 3.34 4.37 -2.13
N ASN A 113 2.28 4.12 -2.90
CA ASN A 113 1.96 2.79 -3.39
C ASN A 113 2.52 2.59 -4.81
N ASP A 114 3.84 2.69 -4.96
CA ASP A 114 4.52 2.43 -6.22
C ASP A 114 4.73 0.92 -6.44
N GLY A 115 4.78 0.50 -7.69
CA GLY A 115 5.10 -0.88 -8.07
C GLY A 115 3.94 -1.87 -8.02
N THR A 116 2.79 -1.50 -7.52
CA THR A 116 1.63 -2.39 -7.37
C THR A 116 1.02 -2.87 -8.68
N ASP A 117 1.34 -2.24 -9.79
CA ASP A 117 0.97 -2.68 -11.14
C ASP A 117 1.43 -4.11 -11.45
N GLU A 118 2.53 -4.54 -10.85
CA GLU A 118 3.17 -5.83 -11.03
C GLU A 118 3.26 -6.60 -9.71
N LEU A 119 2.12 -7.03 -9.19
CA LEU A 119 1.96 -7.66 -7.89
C LEU A 119 2.98 -8.78 -7.62
N PHE A 120 3.25 -9.64 -8.59
CA PHE A 120 4.17 -10.78 -8.41
C PHE A 120 5.66 -10.41 -8.53
N LEU A 121 5.94 -9.19 -8.98
CA LEU A 121 7.29 -8.65 -9.05
C LEU A 121 7.61 -7.71 -7.90
N TYR A 122 6.60 -6.99 -7.42
CA TYR A 122 6.72 -6.02 -6.34
C TYR A 122 5.53 -6.09 -5.36
N PRO A 123 5.41 -7.15 -4.56
CA PRO A 123 4.25 -7.43 -3.72
C PRO A 123 4.19 -6.61 -2.42
N TYR A 124 5.26 -5.94 -2.03
CA TYR A 124 5.51 -5.39 -0.68
C TYR A 124 4.47 -4.40 -0.15
N HIS A 125 3.71 -3.74 -1.03
CA HIS A 125 2.67 -2.79 -0.64
C HIS A 125 1.28 -3.43 -0.53
N ALA A 126 1.10 -4.63 -1.05
CA ALA A 126 -0.18 -5.32 -1.08
C ALA A 126 -0.28 -6.44 -0.04
N ILE A 127 0.80 -7.22 0.12
CA ILE A 127 0.81 -8.44 0.92
C ILE A 127 2.12 -8.60 1.72
N PRO A 128 2.07 -9.31 2.87
CA PRO A 128 3.22 -9.51 3.76
C PRO A 128 4.10 -10.68 3.29
N VAL A 129 5.01 -10.44 2.34
CA VAL A 129 5.89 -11.49 1.78
C VAL A 129 7.31 -11.48 2.32
N ASP A 130 7.73 -10.40 2.96
CA ASP A 130 9.04 -10.31 3.63
C ASP A 130 9.04 -9.20 4.71
N PRO A 131 10.13 -9.06 5.51
CA PRO A 131 10.21 -8.07 6.58
C PRO A 131 10.10 -6.61 6.13
N THR A 132 10.26 -6.32 4.82
CA THR A 132 10.16 -4.96 4.29
C THR A 132 8.76 -4.62 3.78
N SER A 133 7.82 -5.54 3.86
CA SER A 133 6.42 -5.31 3.50
C SER A 133 5.80 -4.18 4.31
N GLY A 134 5.00 -3.35 3.67
CA GLY A 134 4.29 -2.23 4.32
C GLY A 134 3.19 -2.71 5.26
N THR A 135 2.65 -3.92 5.01
CA THR A 135 1.60 -4.56 5.81
C THR A 135 2.17 -5.81 6.47
N GLY A 136 2.02 -5.95 7.78
CA GLY A 136 2.38 -7.16 8.53
C GLY A 136 3.83 -7.64 8.35
N PRO A 137 4.86 -6.83 8.60
CA PRO A 137 6.26 -7.19 8.35
C PRO A 137 6.71 -8.46 9.08
N ALA A 138 6.19 -8.73 10.28
CA ALA A 138 6.49 -9.97 11.03
C ALA A 138 5.87 -11.22 10.38
N PHE A 139 4.70 -11.09 9.74
CA PHE A 139 4.11 -12.15 8.91
C PHE A 139 4.95 -12.39 7.65
N GLY A 140 5.44 -11.29 7.05
CA GLY A 140 6.37 -11.36 5.92
C GLY A 140 7.68 -12.05 6.28
N ALA A 141 8.25 -11.78 7.46
CA ALA A 141 9.41 -12.46 7.98
C ALA A 141 9.15 -13.98 8.17
N TRP A 142 7.95 -14.34 8.62
CA TRP A 142 7.54 -15.73 8.76
C TRP A 142 7.47 -16.43 7.40
N TYR A 143 6.79 -15.80 6.44
CA TYR A 143 6.67 -16.34 5.09
C TYR A 143 8.05 -16.54 4.42
N ALA A 144 8.87 -15.48 4.40
CA ALA A 144 10.19 -15.51 3.74
C ALA A 144 11.16 -16.53 4.37
N SER A 145 11.11 -16.72 5.70
CA SER A 145 12.02 -17.61 6.42
C SER A 145 11.47 -19.03 6.62
N GLY A 146 10.21 -19.28 6.29
CA GLY A 146 9.51 -20.52 6.67
C GLY A 146 9.39 -20.68 8.18
N GLY A 147 9.16 -19.57 8.90
CA GLY A 147 9.01 -19.53 10.34
C GLY A 147 10.30 -19.60 11.15
N LYS A 148 11.46 -19.46 10.52
CA LYS A 148 12.79 -19.64 11.17
C LYS A 148 13.41 -18.35 11.70
N SER A 149 12.90 -17.18 11.31
CA SER A 149 13.40 -15.91 11.81
C SER A 149 12.91 -15.62 13.21
N GLU A 150 13.78 -15.09 14.08
CA GLU A 150 13.41 -14.65 15.44
C GLU A 150 12.39 -13.52 15.45
N MET A 151 12.34 -12.74 14.36
CA MET A 151 11.38 -11.64 14.17
C MET A 151 10.07 -12.09 13.53
N SER A 152 9.91 -13.39 13.26
CA SER A 152 8.75 -13.92 12.58
C SER A 152 7.58 -14.19 13.52
N ILE A 153 6.38 -13.85 13.06
CA ILE A 153 5.12 -14.22 13.70
C ILE A 153 4.29 -15.01 12.68
N GLU A 154 3.83 -16.20 13.07
CA GLU A 154 2.91 -16.95 12.20
C GLU A 154 1.58 -16.21 12.09
N PRO A 155 1.07 -15.95 10.89
CA PRO A 155 -0.24 -15.35 10.73
C PRO A 155 -1.32 -16.25 11.36
N THR A 156 -2.16 -15.67 12.21
CA THR A 156 -3.35 -16.36 12.75
C THR A 156 -4.61 -16.04 11.94
N ASP A 157 -4.61 -14.89 11.27
CA ASP A 157 -5.69 -14.46 10.39
C ASP A 157 -5.75 -15.35 9.13
N PRO A 158 -6.91 -16.00 8.86
CA PRO A 158 -7.07 -16.85 7.70
C PRO A 158 -6.93 -16.09 6.37
N LYS A 159 -7.28 -14.80 6.30
CA LYS A 159 -7.15 -13.99 5.09
C LYS A 159 -5.70 -13.68 4.76
N VAL A 160 -4.87 -13.45 5.77
CA VAL A 160 -3.42 -13.32 5.56
C VAL A 160 -2.82 -14.62 5.02
N LYS A 161 -3.21 -15.77 5.58
CA LYS A 161 -2.76 -17.08 5.05
C LYS A 161 -3.22 -17.28 3.60
N GLU A 162 -4.48 -17.00 3.32
CA GLU A 162 -5.07 -17.14 1.98
C GLU A 162 -4.30 -16.35 0.92
N VAL A 163 -3.96 -15.07 1.18
CA VAL A 163 -3.19 -14.28 0.20
C VAL A 163 -1.76 -14.76 0.03
N LEU A 164 -1.12 -15.28 1.08
CA LEU A 164 0.22 -15.86 0.98
C LEU A 164 0.21 -17.15 0.16
N ASP A 165 -0.81 -17.98 0.31
CA ASP A 165 -1.01 -19.20 -0.49
C ASP A 165 -1.30 -18.85 -1.95
N LEU A 166 -2.18 -17.87 -2.20
CA LEU A 166 -2.48 -17.36 -3.55
C LEU A 166 -1.22 -16.78 -4.21
N PHE A 167 -0.41 -16.01 -3.48
CA PHE A 167 0.83 -15.49 -4.02
C PHE A 167 1.80 -16.62 -4.40
N THR A 168 1.96 -17.61 -3.53
CA THR A 168 2.79 -18.79 -3.79
C THR A 168 2.29 -19.57 -5.01
N LEU A 169 0.97 -19.73 -5.16
CA LEU A 169 0.35 -20.34 -6.33
C LEU A 169 0.65 -19.54 -7.60
N GLY A 170 0.46 -18.22 -7.57
CA GLY A 170 0.70 -17.35 -8.71
C GLY A 170 2.14 -17.34 -9.21
N LEU A 171 3.12 -17.53 -8.31
CA LEU A 171 4.53 -17.65 -8.72
C LEU A 171 4.81 -18.89 -9.58
N ARG A 172 3.94 -19.91 -9.53
CA ARG A 172 4.08 -21.18 -10.26
C ARG A 172 3.09 -21.32 -11.41
N SER A 173 2.18 -20.36 -11.57
CA SER A 173 1.11 -20.35 -12.56
C SER A 173 1.54 -19.72 -13.88
N THR A 174 0.80 -19.99 -14.94
CA THR A 174 0.94 -19.31 -16.23
C THR A 174 0.60 -17.81 -16.10
N PRO A 175 1.03 -16.95 -17.04
CA PRO A 175 0.69 -15.53 -17.02
C PRO A 175 -0.82 -15.27 -16.97
N GLU A 176 -1.61 -16.07 -17.69
CA GLU A 176 -3.07 -15.95 -17.77
C GLU A 176 -3.73 -16.31 -16.43
N GLU A 177 -3.35 -17.43 -15.82
CA GLU A 177 -3.84 -17.85 -14.50
C GLU A 177 -3.45 -16.85 -13.41
N ARG A 178 -2.25 -16.28 -13.52
CA ARG A 178 -1.70 -15.29 -12.59
C ARG A 178 -2.56 -14.03 -12.51
N ILE A 179 -3.21 -13.63 -13.60
CA ILE A 179 -4.12 -12.48 -13.61
C ILE A 179 -5.28 -12.71 -12.64
N ALA A 180 -5.98 -13.83 -12.76
CA ALA A 180 -7.12 -14.15 -11.89
C ALA A 180 -6.70 -14.27 -10.41
N ILE A 181 -5.55 -14.88 -10.15
CA ILE A 181 -4.99 -15.01 -8.80
C ILE A 181 -4.66 -13.61 -8.23
N GLY A 182 -4.04 -12.75 -9.01
CA GLY A 182 -3.70 -11.38 -8.58
C GLY A 182 -4.92 -10.51 -8.34
N GLN A 183 -5.98 -10.68 -9.13
CA GLN A 183 -7.27 -10.02 -8.88
C GLN A 183 -7.89 -10.48 -7.56
N GLU A 184 -7.82 -11.77 -7.24
CA GLU A 184 -8.33 -12.28 -5.98
C GLU A 184 -7.54 -11.77 -4.77
N ILE A 185 -6.21 -11.70 -4.87
CA ILE A 185 -5.35 -11.09 -3.85
C ILE A 185 -5.77 -9.64 -3.59
N TRP A 186 -5.99 -8.84 -4.66
CA TRP A 186 -6.39 -7.46 -4.52
C TRP A 186 -7.80 -7.29 -3.93
N LYS A 187 -8.74 -8.18 -4.23
CA LYS A 187 -10.05 -8.20 -3.57
C LYS A 187 -9.89 -8.34 -2.07
N ILE A 188 -9.19 -9.39 -1.64
CA ILE A 188 -8.99 -9.67 -0.22
C ILE A 188 -8.28 -8.48 0.47
N ALA A 189 -7.16 -8.02 -0.07
CA ALA A 189 -6.39 -6.92 0.54
C ALA A 189 -7.20 -5.61 0.66
N THR A 190 -8.11 -5.36 -0.29
CA THR A 190 -8.96 -4.17 -0.29
C THR A 190 -10.17 -4.33 0.63
N ASP A 191 -10.79 -5.51 0.69
CA ASP A 191 -11.93 -5.81 1.56
C ASP A 191 -11.51 -5.78 3.04
N GLU A 192 -10.33 -6.32 3.37
CA GLU A 192 -9.77 -6.33 4.73
C GLU A 192 -9.14 -4.97 5.13
N VAL A 193 -9.05 -4.02 4.22
CA VAL A 193 -8.52 -2.66 4.46
C VAL A 193 -7.13 -2.65 5.10
N TRP A 194 -6.24 -3.57 4.69
CA TRP A 194 -4.86 -3.59 5.22
C TRP A 194 -4.06 -2.35 4.86
N THR A 195 -4.46 -1.66 3.79
CA THR A 195 -3.87 -0.40 3.36
C THR A 195 -4.97 0.62 3.09
N ILE A 196 -4.83 1.81 3.67
CA ILE A 196 -5.77 2.92 3.49
C ILE A 196 -5.21 3.85 2.42
N GLY A 197 -5.91 3.96 1.28
CA GLY A 197 -5.59 4.95 0.25
C GLY A 197 -6.07 6.34 0.65
N THR A 198 -5.20 7.32 0.59
CA THR A 198 -5.52 8.73 0.89
C THR A 198 -5.66 9.55 -0.38
N VAL A 199 -4.62 9.65 -1.19
CA VAL A 199 -4.58 10.38 -2.46
C VAL A 199 -4.02 9.47 -3.53
N GLY A 200 -4.77 9.28 -4.60
CA GLY A 200 -4.38 8.38 -5.67
C GLY A 200 -4.25 9.03 -7.03
N GLN A 201 -3.50 8.38 -7.89
CA GLN A 201 -3.46 8.59 -9.33
C GLN A 201 -3.13 10.02 -9.80
N SER A 202 -2.28 10.75 -9.06
CA SER A 202 -1.69 11.97 -9.57
C SER A 202 -0.78 11.64 -10.75
N GLY A 203 -1.17 12.05 -11.96
CA GLY A 203 -0.37 11.84 -13.17
C GLY A 203 1.03 12.41 -13.06
N ALA A 204 1.21 13.50 -12.33
CA ALA A 204 2.51 14.13 -12.12
C ALA A 204 3.46 13.26 -11.28
N PHE A 205 2.92 12.54 -10.31
CA PHE A 205 3.71 11.67 -9.43
C PHE A 205 3.89 10.26 -10.02
N MET A 206 2.85 9.73 -10.66
CA MET A 206 2.88 8.42 -11.34
C MET A 206 3.75 8.41 -12.60
N GLY A 207 4.21 9.59 -13.01
CA GLY A 207 5.04 9.79 -14.17
C GLY A 207 4.24 10.14 -15.42
N VAL A 208 4.56 11.30 -15.97
CA VAL A 208 4.08 11.75 -17.28
C VAL A 208 5.21 11.55 -18.28
N ARG A 209 4.88 10.90 -19.39
CA ARG A 209 5.78 10.75 -20.51
C ARG A 209 5.37 11.67 -21.65
N VAL A 210 6.28 12.53 -22.06
CA VAL A 210 6.13 13.34 -23.28
C VAL A 210 7.09 12.80 -24.31
N VAL A 211 6.59 12.44 -25.47
CA VAL A 211 7.35 11.82 -26.55
C VAL A 211 7.06 12.58 -27.84
N ASN A 212 8.12 12.79 -28.67
CA ASN A 212 7.91 13.30 -30.01
C ASN A 212 7.12 12.29 -30.84
N ASN A 213 6.08 12.75 -31.54
CA ASN A 213 5.21 11.89 -32.35
C ASN A 213 5.94 11.15 -33.48
N ASP A 214 7.10 11.63 -33.88
CA ASP A 214 7.95 11.00 -34.90
C ASP A 214 8.91 9.94 -34.33
N MET A 215 8.90 9.71 -33.02
CA MET A 215 9.70 8.64 -32.42
C MET A 215 9.00 7.28 -32.51
N GLY A 216 9.73 6.31 -33.05
CA GLY A 216 9.32 4.89 -33.12
C GLY A 216 9.88 4.06 -31.96
N ASN A 217 9.31 2.88 -31.80
CA ASN A 217 9.66 1.89 -30.76
C ASN A 217 9.51 2.39 -29.31
N ILE A 218 8.60 3.30 -29.08
CA ILE A 218 8.26 3.78 -27.74
C ILE A 218 7.18 2.88 -27.15
N PRO A 219 7.38 2.25 -25.98
CA PRO A 219 6.36 1.44 -25.36
C PRO A 219 5.14 2.28 -24.98
N SER A 220 3.93 1.76 -25.21
CA SER A 220 2.68 2.45 -24.85
C SER A 220 2.49 2.55 -23.33
N ARG A 221 3.05 1.60 -22.58
CA ARG A 221 3.00 1.52 -21.11
C ARG A 221 4.37 1.17 -20.56
N VAL A 222 4.72 1.77 -19.43
CA VAL A 222 5.91 1.44 -18.64
C VAL A 222 5.44 1.21 -17.20
N PHE A 223 5.94 0.14 -16.57
CA PHE A 223 5.60 -0.19 -15.20
C PHE A 223 6.16 0.83 -14.20
N ASN A 224 5.38 1.16 -13.19
CA ASN A 224 5.81 2.00 -12.09
C ASN A 224 6.37 1.14 -10.94
N ILE A 225 7.48 0.46 -11.19
CA ILE A 225 8.20 -0.33 -10.18
C ILE A 225 9.66 0.11 -10.09
N GLN A 226 10.27 -0.04 -8.92
CA GLN A 226 11.67 0.35 -8.72
C GLN A 226 12.63 -0.36 -9.69
N ALA A 227 12.45 -1.67 -9.87
CA ALA A 227 13.25 -2.48 -10.81
C ALA A 227 13.05 -2.08 -12.28
N GLY A 228 11.93 -1.44 -12.60
CA GLY A 228 11.53 -1.03 -13.93
C GLY A 228 11.54 0.48 -14.17
N GLN A 229 12.16 1.27 -13.30
CA GLN A 229 12.19 2.73 -13.45
C GLN A 229 12.76 3.16 -14.79
N THR A 230 12.10 4.13 -15.39
CA THR A 230 12.55 4.76 -16.62
C THR A 230 13.95 5.38 -16.41
N PRO A 231 14.89 5.25 -17.38
CA PRO A 231 14.65 4.79 -18.76
C PRO A 231 14.84 3.29 -19.01
N ASN A 232 15.30 2.51 -18.06
CA ASN A 232 15.78 1.15 -18.25
C ASN A 232 14.79 0.21 -18.93
N ILE A 233 13.56 0.15 -18.44
CA ILE A 233 12.53 -0.76 -18.97
C ILE A 233 12.03 -0.31 -20.35
N ALA A 234 12.10 0.97 -20.64
CA ALA A 234 11.69 1.53 -21.92
C ALA A 234 12.72 1.24 -23.04
N ARG A 235 13.97 0.85 -22.69
CA ARG A 235 15.07 0.57 -23.64
C ARG A 235 15.33 1.72 -24.62
N PRO A 236 15.65 2.93 -24.18
CA PRO A 236 15.76 4.11 -25.05
C PRO A 236 16.81 3.97 -26.16
N ALA A 237 17.78 3.09 -26.00
CA ALA A 237 18.75 2.78 -27.04
C ALA A 237 18.14 2.13 -28.31
N THR A 238 16.86 1.71 -28.23
CA THR A 238 16.13 1.13 -29.37
C THR A 238 15.19 2.13 -30.03
N PHE A 239 15.09 3.37 -29.51
CA PHE A 239 14.25 4.42 -30.09
C PHE A 239 14.87 4.94 -31.38
N PHE A 240 14.02 5.33 -32.32
CA PHE A 240 14.45 5.88 -33.58
C PHE A 240 13.45 6.94 -34.08
N TYR A 241 13.91 7.87 -34.91
CA TYR A 241 13.02 8.75 -35.64
C TYR A 241 12.47 8.04 -36.86
N GLN A 242 11.15 8.09 -37.09
CA GLN A 242 10.49 7.53 -38.27
C GLN A 242 10.88 8.31 -39.53
N ASN A 243 11.08 9.63 -39.38
CA ASN A 243 11.54 10.52 -40.44
C ASN A 243 12.91 11.13 -40.07
N PRO A 244 14.02 10.36 -40.11
CA PRO A 244 15.31 10.83 -39.61
C PRO A 244 15.88 12.03 -40.35
N ASP A 245 15.45 12.27 -41.62
CA ASP A 245 15.90 13.42 -42.39
C ASP A 245 15.35 14.75 -41.90
N GLU A 246 14.26 14.76 -41.17
CA GLU A 246 13.65 15.94 -40.56
C GLU A 246 14.34 16.36 -39.23
N HIS A 247 15.26 15.52 -38.74
CA HIS A 247 15.93 15.69 -37.45
C HIS A 247 17.46 15.80 -37.57
N LYS A 248 17.96 16.17 -38.75
CA LYS A 248 19.41 16.40 -39.01
C LYS A 248 19.85 17.78 -38.59
#